data_f2337256a19d47b76bed2555da8fa066
#
_entry.id   f2337256a19d47b76bed2555da8fa066
#
_cell.length_a   1.000
_cell.length_b   1.000
_cell.length_c   1.000
_cell.angle_alpha   90.00
_cell.angle_beta   90.00
_cell.angle_gamma   90.00
#
_symmetry.space_group_name_H-M   'P 1'
#
loop_
_entity.id
_entity.type
_entity.pdbx_description
1 polymer ?
#
loop_
_entity_poly.entity_id
_entity_poly.type
_entity_poly.pdbx_seq_one_letter_code
_entity_poly.pdbx_strand_id
1 'polypeptide(L)'
;MKIKHFATILFLLTLVLSCDKLPSNGDLDGKWMLEHSYVRSTPDASFDVHTDRRVESISWNFQLDLLSIVSHAIHNGETTETVARFSVNGDRLDITKTYIHYRDRDVELTDPNTTCLEGVGIRGNADSYRIVSLSSGHLILCSDTDSLIFAKK
;
A
#
# COMPACT_ATOMS: atom_id res chain seq x y z
N MET A 1 -3.77 -44.77 33.61
CA MET A 1 -2.67 -44.17 32.83
C MET A 1 -3.10 -43.66 31.45
N LYS A 2 -4.21 -44.12 30.87
CA LYS A 2 -4.68 -43.70 29.50
C LYS A 2 -5.37 -42.32 29.44
N ILE A 3 -5.97 -41.81 30.51
CA ILE A 3 -6.70 -40.53 30.54
C ILE A 3 -5.77 -39.33 30.53
N LYS A 4 -4.59 -39.43 31.17
CA LYS A 4 -3.62 -38.30 31.24
C LYS A 4 -3.02 -37.99 29.86
N HIS A 5 -2.79 -39.00 29.04
CA HIS A 5 -2.26 -38.78 27.68
C HIS A 5 -3.29 -38.21 26.72
N PHE A 6 -4.58 -38.56 26.91
CA PHE A 6 -5.66 -38.00 26.08
C PHE A 6 -5.89 -36.51 26.35
N ALA A 7 -5.83 -36.07 27.60
CA ALA A 7 -5.93 -34.65 27.96
C ALA A 7 -4.74 -33.83 27.44
N THR A 8 -3.51 -34.41 27.45
CA THR A 8 -2.32 -33.73 26.91
C THR A 8 -2.37 -33.59 25.39
N ILE A 9 -2.85 -34.61 24.67
CA ILE A 9 -3.00 -34.56 23.21
C ILE A 9 -4.09 -33.55 22.82
N LEU A 10 -5.20 -33.51 23.54
CA LEU A 10 -6.28 -32.54 23.29
C LEU A 10 -5.82 -31.11 23.55
N PHE A 11 -4.99 -30.87 24.56
CA PHE A 11 -4.43 -29.54 24.87
C PHE A 11 -3.40 -29.12 23.81
N LEU A 12 -2.59 -30.03 23.29
CA LEU A 12 -1.67 -29.73 22.17
C LEU A 12 -2.42 -29.41 20.87
N LEU A 13 -3.54 -30.09 20.60
CA LEU A 13 -4.34 -29.83 19.40
C LEU A 13 -5.00 -28.45 19.42
N THR A 14 -5.35 -27.92 20.59
CA THR A 14 -5.93 -26.58 20.70
C THR A 14 -4.93 -25.45 20.48
N LEU A 15 -3.63 -25.71 20.68
CA LEU A 15 -2.59 -24.70 20.46
C LEU A 15 -2.28 -24.47 18.98
N VAL A 16 -2.57 -25.41 18.09
CA VAL A 16 -2.35 -25.22 16.64
C VAL A 16 -3.53 -24.54 15.94
N LEU A 17 -4.68 -24.36 16.60
CA LEU A 17 -5.85 -23.66 16.06
C LEU A 17 -5.84 -22.15 16.33
N SER A 18 -4.86 -21.65 17.08
CA SER A 18 -4.73 -20.23 17.43
C SER A 18 -3.87 -19.41 16.45
N CYS A 19 -3.57 -19.96 15.27
CA CYS A 19 -2.95 -19.18 14.20
C CYS A 19 -4.04 -18.48 13.37
N ASP A 20 -4.82 -17.63 14.03
CA ASP A 20 -5.93 -16.93 13.40
C ASP A 20 -5.48 -15.68 12.67
N LYS A 21 -5.62 -15.79 11.35
CA LYS A 21 -6.18 -14.79 10.46
C LYS A 21 -5.92 -13.34 10.88
N LEU A 22 -4.67 -12.94 10.74
CA LEU A 22 -4.42 -11.55 10.43
C LEU A 22 -5.28 -11.20 9.20
N PRO A 23 -6.02 -10.07 9.22
CA PRO A 23 -6.75 -9.65 8.04
C PRO A 23 -5.80 -9.64 6.86
N SER A 24 -6.11 -10.44 5.85
CA SER A 24 -5.30 -10.60 4.65
C SER A 24 -6.02 -9.86 3.52
N ASN A 25 -5.27 -9.02 2.80
CA ASN A 25 -5.77 -8.36 1.59
C ASN A 25 -5.53 -9.23 0.34
N GLY A 26 -5.27 -10.53 0.55
CA GLY A 26 -5.01 -11.48 -0.52
C GLY A 26 -3.74 -11.15 -1.30
N ASP A 27 -3.85 -11.14 -2.62
CA ASP A 27 -2.72 -10.85 -3.50
C ASP A 27 -2.17 -9.43 -3.36
N LEU A 28 -2.93 -8.51 -2.76
CA LEU A 28 -2.47 -7.13 -2.54
C LEU A 28 -1.39 -7.04 -1.45
N ASP A 29 -1.42 -7.92 -0.44
CA ASP A 29 -0.41 -7.90 0.62
C ASP A 29 1.01 -8.09 0.07
N GLY A 30 1.96 -7.35 0.63
CA GLY A 30 3.38 -7.42 0.32
C GLY A 30 3.93 -6.18 -0.38
N LYS A 31 5.13 -6.31 -0.92
CA LYS A 31 5.91 -5.20 -1.48
C LYS A 31 5.73 -5.10 -3.00
N TRP A 32 5.33 -3.93 -3.46
CA TRP A 32 5.10 -3.58 -4.84
C TRP A 32 6.04 -2.46 -5.27
N MET A 33 6.77 -2.67 -6.35
CA MET A 33 7.65 -1.66 -6.93
C MET A 33 6.88 -0.89 -8.01
N LEU A 34 6.81 0.44 -7.90
CA LEU A 34 6.24 1.30 -8.93
C LEU A 34 7.16 1.31 -10.15
N GLU A 35 6.66 0.80 -11.26
CA GLU A 35 7.43 0.74 -12.51
C GLU A 35 7.08 1.88 -13.47
N HIS A 36 5.79 2.18 -13.58
CA HIS A 36 5.32 3.22 -14.49
C HIS A 36 4.19 4.03 -13.85
N SER A 37 4.17 5.31 -14.14
CA SER A 37 3.02 6.18 -13.87
C SER A 37 2.59 6.90 -15.14
N TYR A 38 1.28 7.06 -15.25
CA TYR A 38 0.65 7.84 -16.32
C TYR A 38 -0.24 8.88 -15.66
N VAL A 39 -0.18 10.10 -16.12
CA VAL A 39 -0.99 11.22 -15.61
C VAL A 39 -1.83 11.77 -16.76
N ARG A 40 -3.05 12.21 -16.48
CA ARG A 40 -3.86 12.96 -17.44
C ARG A 40 -3.38 14.41 -17.46
N SER A 41 -3.06 14.94 -18.63
CA SER A 41 -2.70 16.36 -18.79
C SER A 41 -3.89 17.29 -18.55
N THR A 42 -5.10 16.80 -18.85
CA THR A 42 -6.38 17.48 -18.57
C THR A 42 -7.43 16.47 -18.13
N PRO A 43 -8.51 16.86 -17.42
CA PRO A 43 -9.56 15.94 -16.95
C PRO A 43 -10.19 15.09 -18.06
N ASP A 44 -10.27 15.61 -19.28
CA ASP A 44 -10.87 14.94 -20.44
C ASP A 44 -9.84 14.18 -21.30
N ALA A 45 -8.54 14.29 -20.97
CA ALA A 45 -7.49 13.60 -21.69
C ALA A 45 -7.47 12.11 -21.34
N SER A 46 -6.90 11.29 -22.21
CA SER A 46 -6.41 9.96 -21.85
C SER A 46 -5.20 10.10 -20.91
N PHE A 47 -4.72 8.98 -20.37
CA PHE A 47 -3.45 8.95 -19.61
C PHE A 47 -2.28 9.11 -20.59
N ASP A 48 -1.86 10.33 -20.84
CA ASP A 48 -0.97 10.75 -21.94
C ASP A 48 0.44 11.12 -21.48
N VAL A 49 0.63 11.47 -20.20
CA VAL A 49 1.95 11.77 -19.65
C VAL A 49 2.52 10.52 -18.94
N HIS A 50 3.41 9.82 -19.62
CA HIS A 50 4.08 8.61 -19.11
C HIS A 50 5.40 8.95 -18.44
N THR A 51 5.66 8.32 -17.28
CA THR A 51 6.94 8.36 -16.58
C THR A 51 7.39 6.95 -16.21
N ASP A 52 8.62 6.60 -16.58
CA ASP A 52 9.30 5.38 -16.11
C ASP A 52 9.83 5.63 -14.70
N ARG A 53 9.34 4.87 -13.71
CA ARG A 53 9.64 5.04 -12.28
C ARG A 53 10.65 4.03 -11.75
N ARG A 54 11.11 3.09 -12.55
CA ARG A 54 11.97 1.98 -12.11
C ARG A 54 13.28 2.45 -11.49
N VAL A 55 13.83 3.56 -11.97
CA VAL A 55 15.08 4.14 -11.45
C VAL A 55 14.92 4.82 -10.09
N GLU A 56 13.71 5.23 -9.73
CA GLU A 56 13.43 5.95 -8.49
C GLU A 56 13.27 5.00 -7.28
N SER A 57 13.16 3.70 -7.52
CA SER A 57 13.03 2.66 -6.49
C SER A 57 11.86 2.90 -5.51
N ILE A 58 10.74 3.43 -6.02
CA ILE A 58 9.54 3.67 -5.22
C ILE A 58 8.86 2.35 -4.91
N SER A 59 8.59 2.08 -3.64
CA SER A 59 7.86 0.88 -3.25
C SER A 59 6.67 1.20 -2.36
N TRP A 60 5.54 0.51 -2.64
CA TRP A 60 4.35 0.45 -1.80
C TRP A 60 4.28 -0.91 -1.14
N ASN A 61 4.15 -0.94 0.17
CA ASN A 61 4.10 -2.17 0.95
C ASN A 61 2.78 -2.21 1.73
N PHE A 62 1.90 -3.13 1.35
CA PHE A 62 0.58 -3.32 1.96
C PHE A 62 0.66 -4.41 3.03
N GLN A 63 0.19 -4.09 4.24
CA GLN A 63 0.12 -5.03 5.34
C GLN A 63 -1.02 -4.65 6.29
N LEU A 64 -1.97 -5.53 6.51
CA LEU A 64 -3.16 -5.28 7.32
C LEU A 64 -3.97 -4.10 6.77
N ASP A 65 -4.00 -2.98 7.49
CA ASP A 65 -4.62 -1.70 7.09
C ASP A 65 -3.58 -0.59 6.90
N LEU A 66 -2.29 -0.96 6.86
CA LEU A 66 -1.17 -0.04 6.71
C LEU A 66 -0.53 -0.16 5.33
N LEU A 67 -0.26 0.98 4.75
CA LEU A 67 0.54 1.16 3.55
C LEU A 67 1.81 1.91 3.92
N SER A 68 2.97 1.28 3.76
CA SER A 68 4.27 1.96 3.84
C SER A 68 4.76 2.25 2.42
N ILE A 69 5.11 3.50 2.16
CA ILE A 69 5.67 3.95 0.89
C ILE A 69 7.09 4.40 1.14
N VAL A 70 8.03 3.77 0.44
CA VAL A 70 9.45 4.10 0.54
C VAL A 70 9.94 4.64 -0.78
N SER A 71 10.61 5.79 -0.73
CA SER A 71 11.28 6.41 -1.87
C SER A 71 12.42 7.30 -1.40
N HIS A 72 13.53 7.31 -2.12
CA HIS A 72 14.66 8.19 -1.84
C HIS A 72 14.40 9.67 -2.22
N ALA A 73 13.29 9.94 -2.90
CA ALA A 73 12.95 11.26 -3.44
C ALA A 73 11.84 12.00 -2.66
N ILE A 74 11.39 11.45 -1.52
CA ILE A 74 10.30 12.06 -0.73
C ILE A 74 10.84 13.07 0.29
N HIS A 75 10.06 14.12 0.54
CA HIS A 75 10.18 15.03 1.69
C HIS A 75 11.50 15.78 1.78
N ASN A 76 12.02 16.27 0.66
CA ASN A 76 13.24 17.12 0.63
C ASN A 76 14.47 16.45 1.29
N GLY A 77 14.48 15.11 1.40
CA GLY A 77 15.57 14.36 2.01
C GLY A 77 15.51 14.22 3.53
N GLU A 78 14.46 14.70 4.19
CA GLU A 78 14.30 14.56 5.65
C GLU A 78 13.89 13.15 6.06
N THR A 79 13.16 12.46 5.21
CA THR A 79 12.77 11.06 5.37
C THR A 79 12.59 10.38 4.03
N THR A 80 12.66 9.06 4.03
CA THR A 80 12.42 8.23 2.83
C THR A 80 11.14 7.42 2.92
N GLU A 81 10.35 7.58 3.99
CA GLU A 81 9.17 6.77 4.25
C GLU A 81 7.94 7.62 4.57
N THR A 82 6.82 7.22 3.99
CA THR A 82 5.47 7.69 4.32
C THR A 82 4.64 6.50 4.72
N VAL A 83 3.85 6.63 5.78
CA VAL A 83 2.92 5.60 6.23
C VAL A 83 1.51 6.11 6.01
N ALA A 84 0.61 5.24 5.54
CA ALA A 84 -0.78 5.58 5.33
C ALA A 84 -1.71 4.50 5.88
N ARG A 85 -2.95 4.87 6.19
CA ARG A 85 -4.05 3.94 6.41
C ARG A 85 -4.78 3.70 5.11
N PHE A 86 -5.13 2.44 4.84
CA PHE A 86 -5.90 2.10 3.68
C PHE A 86 -7.01 1.12 4.00
N SER A 87 -7.98 1.04 3.10
CA SER A 87 -9.02 0.01 3.09
C SER A 87 -9.31 -0.42 1.65
N VAL A 88 -9.75 -1.66 1.50
CA VAL A 88 -10.19 -2.21 0.20
C VAL A 88 -11.65 -2.60 0.30
N ASN A 89 -12.45 -2.14 -0.66
CA ASN A 89 -13.85 -2.49 -0.78
C ASN A 89 -14.16 -2.85 -2.25
N GLY A 90 -14.25 -4.15 -2.53
CA GLY A 90 -14.36 -4.65 -3.89
C GLY A 90 -13.10 -4.33 -4.70
N ASP A 91 -13.25 -3.57 -5.78
CA ASP A 91 -12.17 -3.11 -6.63
C ASP A 91 -11.65 -1.70 -6.26
N ARG A 92 -12.09 -1.16 -5.13
CA ARG A 92 -11.70 0.17 -4.66
C ARG A 92 -10.70 0.09 -3.51
N LEU A 93 -9.57 0.75 -3.68
CA LEU A 93 -8.56 1.00 -2.68
C LEU A 93 -8.66 2.47 -2.23
N ASP A 94 -8.97 2.71 -0.97
CA ASP A 94 -9.04 4.04 -0.37
C ASP A 94 -7.86 4.24 0.58
N ILE A 95 -7.06 5.28 0.34
CA ILE A 95 -6.05 5.78 1.27
C ILE A 95 -6.69 6.92 2.05
N THR A 96 -6.86 6.74 3.36
CA THR A 96 -7.69 7.61 4.17
C THR A 96 -6.91 8.61 5.02
N LYS A 97 -5.67 8.26 5.36
CA LYS A 97 -4.77 9.09 6.15
C LYS A 97 -3.34 8.83 5.75
N THR A 98 -2.54 9.87 5.67
CA THR A 98 -1.11 9.76 5.39
C THR A 98 -0.30 10.49 6.46
N TYR A 99 0.86 9.90 6.77
CA TYR A 99 1.81 10.39 7.77
C TYR A 99 3.20 10.40 7.18
N ILE A 100 3.94 11.46 7.41
CA ILE A 100 5.37 11.48 7.17
C ILE A 100 6.04 10.77 8.33
N HIS A 101 6.79 9.71 8.03
CA HIS A 101 7.50 8.92 9.03
C HIS A 101 8.87 9.51 9.29
N TYR A 102 9.06 10.09 10.48
CA TYR A 102 10.36 10.51 10.99
C TYR A 102 10.88 9.44 11.98
N ARG A 103 12.17 9.48 12.25
CA ARG A 103 12.84 8.52 13.15
C ARG A 103 12.20 8.43 14.53
N ASP A 104 11.67 9.53 15.04
CA ASP A 104 11.15 9.69 16.40
C ASP A 104 9.63 9.87 16.49
N ARG A 105 8.95 10.11 15.37
CA ARG A 105 7.51 10.35 15.33
C ARG A 105 6.94 10.25 13.92
N ASP A 106 5.63 10.04 13.87
CA ASP A 106 4.83 10.21 12.66
C ASP A 106 4.12 11.57 12.71
N VAL A 107 4.11 12.29 11.59
CA VAL A 107 3.43 13.57 11.44
C VAL A 107 2.32 13.43 10.41
N GLU A 108 1.06 13.56 10.84
CA GLU A 108 -0.10 13.49 9.95
C GLU A 108 -0.11 14.65 8.96
N LEU A 109 -0.29 14.34 7.68
CA LEU A 109 -0.56 15.31 6.64
C LEU A 109 -2.04 15.70 6.71
N THR A 110 -2.31 16.93 7.10
CA THR A 110 -3.69 17.45 7.27
C THR A 110 -4.16 18.33 6.12
N ASP A 111 -3.25 18.80 5.26
CA ASP A 111 -3.59 19.61 4.09
C ASP A 111 -4.05 18.71 2.94
N PRO A 112 -5.33 18.79 2.52
CA PRO A 112 -5.84 18.00 1.40
C PRO A 112 -5.25 18.39 0.04
N ASN A 113 -4.62 19.57 -0.06
CA ASN A 113 -4.00 20.05 -1.29
C ASN A 113 -2.48 19.89 -1.30
N THR A 114 -1.94 19.14 -0.36
CA THR A 114 -0.48 18.90 -0.33
C THR A 114 -0.02 18.19 -1.60
N THR A 115 1.11 18.61 -2.16
CA THR A 115 1.72 18.01 -3.35
C THR A 115 2.93 17.14 -3.02
N CYS A 116 3.28 17.03 -1.73
CA CYS A 116 4.52 16.35 -1.30
C CYS A 116 4.57 14.86 -1.62
N LEU A 117 3.42 14.22 -1.88
CA LEU A 117 3.31 12.79 -2.20
C LEU A 117 3.02 12.50 -3.69
N GLU A 118 2.88 13.53 -4.54
CA GLU A 118 2.60 13.33 -5.97
C GLU A 118 3.69 12.51 -6.66
N GLY A 119 4.95 12.71 -6.26
CA GLY A 119 6.09 11.95 -6.78
C GLY A 119 6.01 10.44 -6.52
N VAL A 120 5.25 10.01 -5.52
CA VAL A 120 5.04 8.58 -5.20
C VAL A 120 3.65 8.09 -5.58
N GLY A 121 2.86 8.93 -6.23
CA GLY A 121 1.57 8.58 -6.81
C GLY A 121 0.36 8.86 -5.94
N ILE A 122 0.46 9.63 -4.85
CA ILE A 122 -0.66 10.03 -4.00
C ILE A 122 -0.93 11.53 -4.17
N ARG A 123 -2.19 11.88 -4.37
CA ARG A 123 -2.66 13.27 -4.48
C ARG A 123 -3.27 13.72 -3.16
N GLY A 124 -2.72 14.80 -2.61
CA GLY A 124 -3.17 15.31 -1.31
C GLY A 124 -2.75 14.43 -0.12
N ASN A 125 -3.55 14.48 0.95
CA ASN A 125 -3.35 13.70 2.17
C ASN A 125 -4.21 12.43 2.24
N ALA A 126 -5.05 12.20 1.24
CA ALA A 126 -5.90 11.02 1.04
C ALA A 126 -6.13 10.84 -0.46
N ASP A 127 -6.29 9.61 -0.91
CA ASP A 127 -6.50 9.31 -2.33
C ASP A 127 -7.32 8.04 -2.50
N SER A 128 -7.87 7.83 -3.69
CA SER A 128 -8.71 6.69 -3.99
C SER A 128 -8.43 6.15 -5.38
N TYR A 129 -8.27 4.83 -5.46
CA TYR A 129 -7.94 4.12 -6.69
C TYR A 129 -8.93 3.01 -6.96
N ARG A 130 -9.21 2.79 -8.23
CA ARG A 130 -9.77 1.54 -8.70
C ARG A 130 -8.64 0.54 -8.96
N ILE A 131 -8.76 -0.65 -8.44
CA ILE A 131 -7.88 -1.78 -8.76
C ILE A 131 -8.31 -2.32 -10.13
N VAL A 132 -7.57 -1.96 -11.18
CA VAL A 132 -7.87 -2.38 -12.56
C VAL A 132 -7.40 -3.80 -12.81
N SER A 133 -6.27 -4.17 -12.20
CA SER A 133 -5.69 -5.51 -12.29
C SER A 133 -4.93 -5.81 -11.01
N LEU A 134 -5.11 -7.01 -10.50
CA LEU A 134 -4.36 -7.55 -9.36
C LEU A 134 -4.10 -9.03 -9.58
N SER A 135 -2.84 -9.41 -9.53
CA SER A 135 -2.38 -10.80 -9.60
C SER A 135 -1.18 -10.98 -8.68
N SER A 136 -0.65 -12.18 -8.57
CA SER A 136 0.52 -12.47 -7.73
C SER A 136 1.79 -11.70 -8.10
N GLY A 137 1.86 -11.07 -9.27
CA GLY A 137 3.05 -10.35 -9.74
C GLY A 137 2.79 -8.97 -10.33
N HIS A 138 1.53 -8.58 -10.51
CA HIS A 138 1.18 -7.37 -11.24
C HIS A 138 -0.01 -6.66 -10.61
N LEU A 139 0.10 -5.34 -10.40
CA LEU A 139 -0.94 -4.48 -9.85
C LEU A 139 -1.06 -3.23 -10.71
N ILE A 140 -2.29 -2.89 -11.10
CA ILE A 140 -2.62 -1.62 -11.76
C ILE A 140 -3.66 -0.91 -10.92
N LEU A 141 -3.32 0.30 -10.48
CA LEU A 141 -4.19 1.23 -9.77
C LEU A 141 -4.52 2.41 -10.68
N CYS A 142 -5.76 2.85 -10.67
CA CYS A 142 -6.23 3.97 -11.47
C CYS A 142 -7.10 4.91 -10.64
N SER A 143 -6.72 6.19 -10.56
CA SER A 143 -7.56 7.27 -10.04
C SER A 143 -8.13 8.10 -11.19
N ASP A 144 -8.77 9.22 -10.87
CA ASP A 144 -9.25 10.15 -11.89
C ASP A 144 -8.11 10.83 -12.66
N THR A 145 -6.94 10.96 -12.02
CA THR A 145 -5.79 11.68 -12.57
C THR A 145 -4.61 10.80 -12.92
N ASP A 146 -4.45 9.67 -12.22
CA ASP A 146 -3.24 8.85 -12.29
C ASP A 146 -3.56 7.39 -12.62
N SER A 147 -2.66 6.75 -13.35
CA SER A 147 -2.60 5.30 -13.50
C SER A 147 -1.21 4.81 -13.09
N LEU A 148 -1.16 3.93 -12.10
CA LEU A 148 0.06 3.43 -11.49
C LEU A 148 0.21 1.94 -11.79
N ILE A 149 1.37 1.54 -12.29
CA ILE A 149 1.68 0.15 -12.64
C ILE A 149 2.82 -0.34 -11.76
N PHE A 150 2.56 -1.44 -11.07
CA PHE A 150 3.49 -2.04 -10.13
C PHE A 150 3.82 -3.49 -10.49
N ALA A 151 5.04 -3.90 -10.15
CA ALA A 151 5.45 -5.29 -10.08
C ALA A 151 5.70 -5.72 -8.64
N LYS A 152 5.30 -6.95 -8.29
CA LYS A 152 5.54 -7.52 -6.95
C LYS A 152 6.99 -7.94 -6.81
N LYS A 153 7.53 -7.73 -5.61
CA LYS A 153 8.90 -8.09 -5.31
C LYS A 153 8.99 -9.24 -4.32
#